data_d474501e2b57cc1fd569bf6389085d6e
#
_entry.id   d474501e2b57cc1fd569bf6389085d6e
#
_cell.length_a   1.000
_cell.length_b   1.000
_cell.length_c   1.000
_cell.angle_alpha   90.00
_cell.angle_beta   90.00
_cell.angle_gamma   90.00
#
_symmetry.space_group_name_H-M   'P 1'
#
loop_
_entity.id
_entity.type
_entity.pdbx_description
1 polymer ?
#
loop_
_entity_poly.entity_id
_entity_poly.type
_entity_poly.pdbx_seq_one_letter_code
_entity_poly.pdbx_strand_id
1 'polypeptide(L)'
;MRSDIVEAMATTRAIHIETEIPGPRSRSIVERKERVVAEPLSLYLPVVAASGSGATLTDVDGNTFIDFAGGVGCLAVGHAHPRVVEAVTEQAAKFFHTDFTIVPYEVYVTLSERLLELAPFSGPAKAAFFNAGTEAVENAVKFARAYTGRPAVIGFEGAFHGRTLLSLTLTSKTHPYKAGLGPFAPEVYRVPFPNEYRDVTAEDALAALRRALLTQVAPETVAAVVMEPVQGEGGFIPAPQDFVEGVRALCDEHGIVMVADEVQTGFSRTGRMFAMEHFGVEPDLMTVAKSIAAGLPLSGVLGKAAIMDAPGDSAVGGTYVGNPVAQAAALAVLDVFAEEGLVERAQHIGETIRGRMSGWQERYPAVGDVRGLGAMLAVEYVEDRATKRPAPEIASRVAEAAAKRGLLLLKAGIHSNCNRVLCPLVITDAELDEALGVWEESLDAVLA
;
A
#
# COMPACT_ATOMS: atom_id res chain seq x y z
N MET A 1 14.45 -22.79 -47.18
CA MET A 1 14.71 -21.45 -46.69
C MET A 1 13.43 -20.80 -46.12
N ARG A 2 12.74 -21.47 -45.23
CA ARG A 2 11.61 -20.97 -44.43
C ARG A 2 11.45 -21.70 -43.08
N SER A 3 12.52 -22.41 -42.61
CA SER A 3 12.52 -23.15 -41.36
C SER A 3 13.47 -22.58 -40.29
N ASP A 4 14.21 -21.49 -40.56
CA ASP A 4 15.31 -21.07 -39.71
C ASP A 4 15.06 -19.70 -39.00
N ILE A 5 13.80 -19.23 -38.92
CA ILE A 5 13.44 -17.96 -38.28
C ILE A 5 12.63 -18.16 -36.96
N VAL A 6 12.34 -19.39 -36.58
CA VAL A 6 11.57 -19.69 -35.37
C VAL A 6 12.46 -20.04 -34.17
N GLU A 7 13.76 -20.16 -34.36
CA GLU A 7 14.72 -20.45 -33.28
C GLU A 7 15.57 -19.21 -32.96
N ALA A 8 15.10 -18.30 -32.12
CA ALA A 8 15.87 -17.41 -31.25
C ALA A 8 15.02 -16.28 -30.66
N MET A 9 13.91 -16.57 -30.04
CA MET A 9 13.48 -15.81 -28.89
C MET A 9 13.86 -16.59 -27.63
N ALA A 10 15.15 -16.73 -27.39
CA ALA A 10 15.64 -16.98 -26.04
C ALA A 10 15.14 -15.79 -25.22
N THR A 11 14.10 -16.00 -24.42
CA THR A 11 13.66 -15.04 -23.42
C THR A 11 14.87 -14.75 -22.52
N THR A 12 15.51 -13.61 -22.74
CA THR A 12 16.59 -13.15 -21.88
C THR A 12 15.97 -13.01 -20.49
N ARG A 13 16.43 -13.83 -19.55
CA ARG A 13 15.98 -13.75 -18.16
C ARG A 13 16.19 -12.35 -17.63
N ALA A 14 15.20 -11.83 -16.91
CA ALA A 14 15.28 -10.52 -16.24
C ALA A 14 16.14 -10.61 -14.95
N ILE A 15 16.11 -11.76 -14.29
CA ILE A 15 16.94 -12.04 -13.12
C ILE A 15 18.37 -12.42 -13.54
N HIS A 16 19.36 -11.74 -12.92
CA HIS A 16 20.77 -12.03 -13.12
C HIS A 16 21.51 -11.95 -11.78
N ILE A 17 21.98 -13.08 -11.26
CA ILE A 17 22.68 -13.16 -9.97
C ILE A 17 24.14 -13.54 -10.22
N GLU A 18 25.06 -12.61 -9.96
CA GLU A 18 26.50 -12.76 -10.15
C GLU A 18 27.23 -13.13 -8.86
N THR A 19 26.68 -12.77 -7.69
CA THR A 19 27.33 -12.96 -6.39
C THR A 19 26.41 -13.69 -5.41
N GLU A 20 26.94 -14.08 -4.28
CA GLU A 20 26.10 -14.41 -3.12
C GLU A 20 25.27 -13.18 -2.70
N ILE A 21 24.08 -13.40 -2.12
CA ILE A 21 23.23 -12.34 -1.61
C ILE A 21 23.28 -12.36 -0.07
N PRO A 22 23.75 -11.26 0.57
CA PRO A 22 24.30 -10.02 0.00
C PRO A 22 25.69 -10.19 -0.60
N GLY A 23 25.98 -9.45 -1.68
CA GLY A 23 27.32 -9.39 -2.29
C GLY A 23 28.34 -8.61 -1.43
N PRO A 24 29.63 -8.62 -1.80
CA PRO A 24 30.69 -8.01 -0.98
C PRO A 24 30.54 -6.50 -0.80
N ARG A 25 30.09 -5.76 -1.83
CA ARG A 25 29.86 -4.31 -1.74
C ARG A 25 28.63 -4.00 -0.88
N SER A 26 27.56 -4.77 -1.05
CA SER A 26 26.35 -4.67 -0.22
C SER A 26 26.69 -4.90 1.25
N ARG A 27 27.45 -5.94 1.59
CA ARG A 27 27.91 -6.20 2.98
C ARG A 27 28.68 -5.01 3.55
N SER A 28 29.62 -4.45 2.81
CA SER A 28 30.39 -3.27 3.26
C SER A 28 29.52 -2.06 3.53
N ILE A 29 28.49 -1.80 2.70
CA ILE A 29 27.56 -0.70 2.91
C ILE A 29 26.66 -0.95 4.13
N VAL A 30 26.18 -2.19 4.32
CA VAL A 30 25.38 -2.57 5.50
C VAL A 30 26.19 -2.39 6.79
N GLU A 31 27.45 -2.82 6.83
CA GLU A 31 28.34 -2.59 7.97
C GLU A 31 28.57 -1.10 8.26
N ARG A 32 28.65 -0.27 7.22
CA ARG A 32 28.74 1.20 7.39
C ARG A 32 27.42 1.76 7.94
N LYS A 33 26.27 1.28 7.43
CA LYS A 33 24.94 1.66 7.93
C LYS A 33 24.81 1.41 9.43
N GLU A 34 25.24 0.25 9.93
CA GLU A 34 25.18 -0.12 11.34
C GLU A 34 25.91 0.86 12.26
N ARG A 35 26.94 1.53 11.75
CA ARG A 35 27.72 2.53 12.53
C ARG A 35 27.12 3.90 12.55
N VAL A 36 26.28 4.29 11.54
CA VAL A 36 25.89 5.71 11.35
C VAL A 36 24.38 5.92 11.20
N VAL A 37 23.60 4.86 11.00
CA VAL A 37 22.15 4.94 10.89
C VAL A 37 21.51 4.31 12.13
N ALA A 38 20.50 4.97 12.68
CA ALA A 38 19.80 4.50 13.87
C ALA A 38 19.31 3.06 13.71
N GLU A 39 19.57 2.22 14.70
CA GLU A 39 19.26 0.79 14.72
C GLU A 39 17.80 0.44 14.37
N PRO A 40 16.77 1.21 14.83
CA PRO A 40 15.38 0.92 14.48
C PRO A 40 15.07 0.94 12.97
N LEU A 41 15.93 1.52 12.13
CA LEU A 41 15.86 1.45 10.68
C LEU A 41 16.49 0.14 10.18
N SER A 42 15.91 -0.98 10.57
CA SER A 42 16.34 -2.32 10.21
C SER A 42 16.07 -2.64 8.74
N LEU A 43 16.91 -3.49 8.14
CA LEU A 43 16.77 -3.93 6.76
C LEU A 43 15.93 -5.21 6.69
N TYR A 44 14.96 -5.25 5.79
CA TYR A 44 14.19 -6.46 5.48
C TYR A 44 14.94 -7.40 4.55
N LEU A 45 15.65 -6.82 3.58
CA LEU A 45 16.43 -7.55 2.57
C LEU A 45 17.84 -6.97 2.54
N PRO A 46 18.88 -7.80 2.50
CA PRO A 46 20.27 -7.35 2.52
C PRO A 46 20.78 -6.96 1.11
N VAL A 47 19.93 -6.31 0.32
CA VAL A 47 20.21 -5.86 -1.06
C VAL A 47 20.37 -4.35 -1.06
N VAL A 48 21.47 -3.86 -1.63
CA VAL A 48 21.76 -2.42 -1.69
C VAL A 48 21.60 -1.94 -3.13
N ALA A 49 20.51 -1.22 -3.40
CA ALA A 49 20.16 -0.76 -4.73
C ALA A 49 21.21 0.20 -5.34
N ALA A 50 21.52 0.03 -6.62
CA ALA A 50 22.31 0.94 -7.43
C ALA A 50 21.46 1.62 -8.50
N SER A 51 20.56 0.88 -9.15
CA SER A 51 19.66 1.39 -10.18
C SER A 51 18.39 0.53 -10.26
N GLY A 52 17.37 1.03 -10.93
CA GLY A 52 16.14 0.30 -11.21
C GLY A 52 15.50 0.75 -12.52
N SER A 53 14.78 -0.15 -13.19
CA SER A 53 14.05 0.13 -14.41
C SER A 53 12.83 -0.79 -14.50
N GLY A 54 11.65 -0.24 -14.76
CA GLY A 54 10.42 -1.01 -14.82
C GLY A 54 10.19 -1.82 -13.54
N ALA A 55 10.11 -3.15 -13.63
CA ALA A 55 9.93 -4.04 -12.50
C ALA A 55 11.24 -4.63 -11.96
N THR A 56 12.40 -4.19 -12.44
CA THR A 56 13.71 -4.72 -12.04
C THR A 56 14.53 -3.73 -11.24
N LEU A 57 15.38 -4.25 -10.35
CA LEU A 57 16.30 -3.50 -9.53
C LEU A 57 17.68 -4.16 -9.59
N THR A 58 18.72 -3.36 -9.87
CA THR A 58 20.10 -3.81 -9.87
C THR A 58 20.81 -3.33 -8.61
N ASP A 59 21.48 -4.22 -7.91
CA ASP A 59 22.25 -3.88 -6.72
C ASP A 59 23.67 -3.36 -7.03
N VAL A 60 24.36 -2.91 -5.98
CA VAL A 60 25.74 -2.40 -6.11
C VAL A 60 26.78 -3.48 -6.47
N ASP A 61 26.42 -4.75 -6.38
CA ASP A 61 27.26 -5.90 -6.71
C ASP A 61 27.00 -6.41 -8.14
N GLY A 62 26.04 -5.85 -8.87
CA GLY A 62 25.70 -6.21 -10.25
C GLY A 62 24.53 -7.22 -10.37
N ASN A 63 24.01 -7.69 -9.27
CA ASN A 63 22.86 -8.60 -9.29
C ASN A 63 21.58 -7.86 -9.70
N THR A 64 20.78 -8.45 -10.59
CA THR A 64 19.47 -7.91 -11.01
C THR A 64 18.35 -8.78 -10.46
N PHE A 65 17.37 -8.15 -9.83
CA PHE A 65 16.22 -8.74 -9.18
C PHE A 65 14.93 -8.31 -9.85
N ILE A 66 13.90 -9.16 -9.81
CA ILE A 66 12.52 -8.72 -10.02
C ILE A 66 11.97 -8.25 -8.68
N ASP A 67 11.35 -7.05 -8.68
CA ASP A 67 10.93 -6.36 -7.46
C ASP A 67 9.42 -6.56 -7.18
N PHE A 68 9.10 -7.55 -6.33
CA PHE A 68 7.74 -7.70 -5.78
C PHE A 68 7.53 -6.91 -4.48
N ALA A 69 8.54 -6.17 -4.02
CA ALA A 69 8.40 -5.26 -2.88
C ALA A 69 7.89 -3.87 -3.30
N GLY A 70 8.25 -3.42 -4.52
CA GLY A 70 7.78 -2.17 -5.13
C GLY A 70 7.89 -0.95 -4.21
N GLY A 71 8.96 -0.85 -3.39
CA GLY A 71 9.09 0.21 -2.38
C GLY A 71 7.96 0.20 -1.34
N VAL A 72 7.44 -0.99 -0.98
CA VAL A 72 6.22 -1.19 -0.17
C VAL A 72 4.96 -0.69 -0.88
N GLY A 73 4.92 -0.86 -2.22
CA GLY A 73 3.76 -0.54 -3.06
C GLY A 73 3.68 0.91 -3.51
N CYS A 74 4.80 1.63 -3.61
CA CYS A 74 4.81 3.00 -4.12
C CYS A 74 5.26 3.12 -5.60
N LEU A 75 5.60 2.01 -6.24
CA LEU A 75 6.18 1.98 -7.59
C LEU A 75 5.23 1.33 -8.62
N ALA A 76 3.95 1.75 -8.65
CA ALA A 76 3.00 1.17 -9.61
C ALA A 76 3.45 1.34 -11.07
N VAL A 77 4.03 2.49 -11.43
CA VAL A 77 4.57 2.76 -12.78
C VAL A 77 6.04 2.30 -12.93
N GLY A 78 6.58 1.56 -11.96
CA GLY A 78 7.95 1.03 -12.02
C GLY A 78 9.03 2.00 -11.56
N HIS A 79 10.27 1.47 -11.56
CA HIS A 79 11.46 2.25 -11.27
C HIS A 79 11.82 3.15 -12.45
N ALA A 80 12.14 4.42 -12.15
CA ALA A 80 12.67 5.41 -13.08
C ALA A 80 11.90 5.51 -14.42
N HIS A 81 10.56 5.50 -14.35
CA HIS A 81 9.73 5.62 -15.56
C HIS A 81 10.09 6.89 -16.36
N PRO A 82 10.39 6.81 -17.66
CA PRO A 82 10.91 7.94 -18.45
C PRO A 82 10.06 9.22 -18.37
N ARG A 83 8.73 9.09 -18.49
CA ARG A 83 7.77 10.20 -18.39
C ARG A 83 7.83 10.88 -17.00
N VAL A 84 7.96 10.10 -15.94
CA VAL A 84 8.07 10.64 -14.58
C VAL A 84 9.41 11.35 -14.38
N VAL A 85 10.51 10.77 -14.87
CA VAL A 85 11.85 11.38 -14.80
C VAL A 85 11.88 12.71 -15.57
N GLU A 86 11.27 12.76 -16.75
CA GLU A 86 11.16 13.99 -17.55
C GLU A 86 10.39 15.08 -16.79
N ALA A 87 9.18 14.78 -16.30
CA ALA A 87 8.35 15.74 -15.56
C ALA A 87 9.04 16.28 -14.29
N VAL A 88 9.72 15.40 -13.56
CA VAL A 88 10.52 15.76 -12.38
C VAL A 88 11.65 16.71 -12.77
N THR A 89 12.38 16.40 -13.84
CA THR A 89 13.51 17.20 -14.31
C THR A 89 13.06 18.58 -14.79
N GLU A 90 11.99 18.64 -15.55
CA GLU A 90 11.41 19.91 -16.03
C GLU A 90 10.92 20.80 -14.87
N GLN A 91 10.22 20.24 -13.90
CA GLN A 91 9.73 20.99 -12.75
C GLN A 91 10.90 21.44 -11.86
N ALA A 92 11.89 20.58 -11.64
CA ALA A 92 13.09 20.91 -10.85
C ALA A 92 13.90 22.05 -11.49
N ALA A 93 13.92 22.16 -12.82
CA ALA A 93 14.55 23.25 -13.53
C ALA A 93 13.81 24.60 -13.39
N LYS A 94 12.51 24.59 -13.02
CA LYS A 94 11.74 25.82 -12.78
C LYS A 94 11.92 26.32 -11.36
N PHE A 95 11.53 25.52 -10.39
CA PHE A 95 11.71 25.75 -8.94
C PHE A 95 11.37 24.48 -8.16
N PHE A 96 11.97 24.32 -6.97
CA PHE A 96 11.74 23.16 -6.11
C PHE A 96 10.55 23.33 -5.18
N HIS A 97 10.35 24.53 -4.64
CA HIS A 97 9.30 24.79 -3.64
C HIS A 97 9.16 26.28 -3.32
N THR A 98 7.96 26.72 -2.98
CA THR A 98 7.68 28.10 -2.56
C THR A 98 6.74 28.17 -1.35
N ASP A 99 6.29 27.02 -0.83
CA ASP A 99 5.13 26.87 0.05
C ASP A 99 3.84 27.36 -0.65
N PHE A 100 2.94 26.44 -0.99
CA PHE A 100 1.73 26.74 -1.76
C PHE A 100 0.86 27.83 -1.10
N THR A 101 0.87 27.91 0.22
CA THR A 101 0.09 28.90 0.97
C THR A 101 0.70 30.31 0.94
N ILE A 102 1.99 30.43 0.58
CA ILE A 102 2.72 31.70 0.47
C ILE A 102 2.73 32.19 -0.98
N VAL A 103 3.21 31.34 -1.90
CA VAL A 103 3.22 31.61 -3.34
C VAL A 103 2.69 30.40 -4.07
N PRO A 104 1.38 30.41 -4.45
CA PRO A 104 0.76 29.25 -5.09
C PRO A 104 1.34 28.94 -6.46
N TYR A 105 1.19 27.71 -6.91
CA TYR A 105 1.63 27.21 -8.20
C TYR A 105 0.59 26.31 -8.84
N GLU A 106 0.50 26.40 -10.17
CA GLU A 106 -0.55 25.78 -10.99
C GLU A 106 -0.59 24.25 -10.85
N VAL A 107 0.59 23.59 -10.77
CA VAL A 107 0.66 22.13 -10.70
C VAL A 107 -0.12 21.54 -9.52
N TYR A 108 -0.26 22.28 -8.41
CA TYR A 108 -1.10 21.87 -7.27
C TYR A 108 -2.58 21.84 -7.64
N VAL A 109 -3.07 22.88 -8.32
CA VAL A 109 -4.46 23.00 -8.75
C VAL A 109 -4.77 21.92 -9.80
N THR A 110 -3.93 21.78 -10.81
CA THR A 110 -4.08 20.78 -11.87
C THR A 110 -4.12 19.35 -11.32
N LEU A 111 -3.24 19.03 -10.38
CA LEU A 111 -3.27 17.70 -9.75
C LEU A 111 -4.55 17.49 -8.94
N SER A 112 -5.03 18.53 -8.23
CA SER A 112 -6.30 18.46 -7.48
C SER A 112 -7.46 18.16 -8.43
N GLU A 113 -7.57 18.89 -9.53
CA GLU A 113 -8.61 18.69 -10.55
C GLU A 113 -8.58 17.25 -11.09
N ARG A 114 -7.41 16.79 -11.56
CA ARG A 114 -7.23 15.46 -12.14
C ARG A 114 -7.56 14.33 -11.15
N LEU A 115 -7.17 14.44 -9.89
CA LEU A 115 -7.48 13.42 -8.89
C LEU A 115 -8.96 13.41 -8.49
N LEU A 116 -9.59 14.58 -8.42
CA LEU A 116 -11.02 14.67 -8.10
C LEU A 116 -11.91 14.16 -9.22
N GLU A 117 -11.49 14.27 -10.49
CA GLU A 117 -12.18 13.64 -11.62
C GLU A 117 -12.16 12.12 -11.57
N LEU A 118 -11.11 11.53 -10.97
CA LEU A 118 -10.93 10.08 -10.85
C LEU A 118 -11.51 9.52 -9.56
N ALA A 119 -11.67 10.34 -8.52
CA ALA A 119 -12.13 9.92 -7.21
C ALA A 119 -13.65 9.64 -7.19
N PRO A 120 -14.12 8.66 -6.40
CA PRO A 120 -15.51 8.22 -6.39
C PRO A 120 -16.42 9.17 -5.57
N PHE A 121 -16.38 10.49 -5.85
CA PHE A 121 -17.25 11.47 -5.24
C PHE A 121 -18.33 11.95 -6.22
N SER A 122 -19.60 11.89 -5.82
CA SER A 122 -20.74 12.28 -6.65
C SER A 122 -21.07 13.79 -6.59
N GLY A 123 -20.50 14.50 -5.63
CA GLY A 123 -20.75 15.92 -5.37
C GLY A 123 -19.48 16.77 -5.33
N PRO A 124 -19.58 18.06 -4.94
CA PRO A 124 -18.43 18.93 -4.77
C PRO A 124 -17.40 18.33 -3.82
N ALA A 125 -16.16 18.17 -4.29
CA ALA A 125 -15.06 17.62 -3.53
C ALA A 125 -13.82 18.52 -3.64
N LYS A 126 -12.90 18.40 -2.69
CA LYS A 126 -11.63 19.15 -2.63
C LYS A 126 -10.48 18.23 -2.25
N ALA A 127 -9.27 18.70 -2.54
CA ALA A 127 -8.02 18.01 -2.24
C ALA A 127 -7.10 18.87 -1.37
N ALA A 128 -6.32 18.22 -0.51
CA ALA A 128 -5.20 18.82 0.22
C ALA A 128 -4.03 17.84 0.20
N PHE A 129 -2.81 18.32 -0.14
CA PHE A 129 -1.64 17.44 -0.26
C PHE A 129 -0.69 17.61 0.91
N PHE A 130 0.01 16.50 1.23
CA PHE A 130 1.00 16.35 2.29
C PHE A 130 2.19 15.54 1.77
N ASN A 131 3.14 15.13 2.64
CA ASN A 131 4.32 14.38 2.21
C ASN A 131 4.14 12.86 2.38
N ALA A 132 3.72 12.40 3.55
CA ALA A 132 3.63 10.97 3.88
C ALA A 132 2.19 10.53 4.14
N GLY A 133 1.88 9.25 3.88
CA GLY A 133 0.55 8.68 4.14
C GLY A 133 0.07 8.89 5.58
N THR A 134 0.98 8.83 6.55
CA THR A 134 0.66 9.14 7.96
C THR A 134 0.14 10.57 8.15
N GLU A 135 0.71 11.56 7.42
CA GLU A 135 0.21 12.94 7.45
C GLU A 135 -1.18 13.05 6.83
N ALA A 136 -1.43 12.34 5.73
CA ALA A 136 -2.77 12.29 5.14
C ALA A 136 -3.81 11.73 6.12
N VAL A 137 -3.51 10.60 6.78
CA VAL A 137 -4.42 10.00 7.78
C VAL A 137 -4.67 10.96 8.96
N GLU A 138 -3.63 11.56 9.52
CA GLU A 138 -3.80 12.51 10.64
C GLU A 138 -4.58 13.76 10.24
N ASN A 139 -4.38 14.26 9.02
CA ASN A 139 -5.15 15.40 8.52
C ASN A 139 -6.59 14.99 8.16
N ALA A 140 -6.86 13.79 7.63
CA ALA A 140 -8.22 13.30 7.45
C ALA A 140 -9.00 13.30 8.79
N VAL A 141 -8.36 12.86 9.88
CA VAL A 141 -8.96 12.94 11.21
C VAL A 141 -9.14 14.39 11.67
N LYS A 142 -8.21 15.31 11.37
CA LYS A 142 -8.38 16.74 11.67
C LYS A 142 -9.58 17.33 10.93
N PHE A 143 -9.75 17.04 9.63
CA PHE A 143 -10.91 17.46 8.85
C PHE A 143 -12.22 16.93 9.47
N ALA A 144 -12.27 15.63 9.79
CA ALA A 144 -13.44 15.02 10.41
C ALA A 144 -13.77 15.63 11.78
N ARG A 145 -12.77 15.85 12.63
CA ARG A 145 -12.95 16.51 13.95
C ARG A 145 -13.42 17.95 13.82
N ALA A 146 -12.86 18.72 12.89
CA ALA A 146 -13.28 20.10 12.65
C ALA A 146 -14.73 20.18 12.16
N TYR A 147 -15.11 19.27 11.26
CA TYR A 147 -16.46 19.23 10.69
C TYR A 147 -17.52 18.80 11.71
N THR A 148 -17.25 17.77 12.49
CA THR A 148 -18.21 17.20 13.43
C THR A 148 -18.19 17.86 14.81
N GLY A 149 -17.10 18.52 15.19
CA GLY A 149 -16.86 18.99 16.55
C GLY A 149 -16.61 17.87 17.57
N ARG A 150 -16.34 16.64 17.13
CA ARG A 150 -16.25 15.42 17.97
C ARG A 150 -14.80 14.95 18.09
N PRO A 151 -14.37 14.38 19.24
CA PRO A 151 -12.98 13.99 19.45
C PRO A 151 -12.63 12.56 19.05
N ALA A 152 -13.58 11.62 19.13
CA ALA A 152 -13.28 10.19 19.06
C ALA A 152 -13.16 9.68 17.62
N VAL A 153 -12.32 8.65 17.44
CA VAL A 153 -12.10 7.97 16.14
C VAL A 153 -12.13 6.46 16.37
N ILE A 154 -12.78 5.74 15.48
CA ILE A 154 -12.80 4.28 15.47
C ILE A 154 -11.96 3.80 14.29
N GLY A 155 -11.06 2.85 14.53
CA GLY A 155 -10.33 2.08 13.54
C GLY A 155 -10.54 0.59 13.73
N PHE A 156 -9.81 -0.22 12.98
CA PHE A 156 -9.98 -1.68 12.99
C PHE A 156 -8.72 -2.42 13.43
N GLU A 157 -8.90 -3.60 14.01
CA GLU A 157 -7.81 -4.55 14.25
C GLU A 157 -7.20 -4.97 12.92
N GLY A 158 -5.90 -5.23 12.90
CA GLY A 158 -5.17 -5.55 11.67
C GLY A 158 -4.73 -4.34 10.84
N ALA A 159 -5.31 -3.16 11.06
CA ALA A 159 -5.03 -1.97 10.26
C ALA A 159 -3.62 -1.39 10.49
N PHE A 160 -3.13 -0.70 9.44
CA PHE A 160 -1.91 0.10 9.48
C PHE A 160 -2.16 1.47 8.82
N HIS A 161 -2.10 2.52 9.63
CA HIS A 161 -2.39 3.89 9.18
C HIS A 161 -1.18 4.83 9.29
N GLY A 162 -0.03 4.34 9.72
CA GLY A 162 1.20 5.13 9.86
C GLY A 162 1.93 4.96 11.19
N ARG A 163 2.96 5.79 11.41
CA ARG A 163 3.86 5.70 12.57
C ARG A 163 4.04 7.01 13.34
N THR A 164 3.29 8.08 13.03
CA THR A 164 3.19 9.27 13.87
C THR A 164 2.14 9.07 14.96
N LEU A 165 2.05 9.92 15.97
CA LEU A 165 1.35 9.63 17.22
C LEU A 165 -0.09 9.12 17.03
N LEU A 166 -0.94 9.85 16.28
CA LEU A 166 -2.34 9.48 16.09
C LEU A 166 -2.47 8.28 15.15
N SER A 167 -1.81 8.30 14.01
CA SER A 167 -1.84 7.20 13.05
C SER A 167 -1.21 5.92 13.62
N LEU A 168 -0.17 6.03 14.48
CA LEU A 168 0.38 4.91 15.21
C LEU A 168 -0.63 4.36 16.24
N THR A 169 -1.42 5.23 16.86
CA THR A 169 -2.50 4.81 17.76
C THR A 169 -3.57 4.03 17.03
N LEU A 170 -3.93 4.45 15.80
CA LEU A 170 -4.86 3.71 14.93
C LEU A 170 -4.26 2.39 14.42
N THR A 171 -2.96 2.35 14.11
CA THR A 171 -2.26 1.13 13.70
C THR A 171 -2.42 0.04 14.76
N SER A 172 -2.73 -1.18 14.36
CA SER A 172 -3.12 -2.26 15.27
C SER A 172 -1.93 -3.00 15.89
N LYS A 173 -0.99 -3.45 15.05
CA LYS A 173 0.09 -4.38 15.45
C LYS A 173 1.02 -3.74 16.49
N THR A 174 1.20 -4.42 17.64
CA THR A 174 2.07 -3.92 18.73
C THR A 174 3.55 -4.03 18.38
N HIS A 175 4.00 -5.21 17.98
CA HIS A 175 5.36 -5.42 17.49
C HIS A 175 5.40 -5.51 15.97
N PRO A 176 6.30 -4.79 15.29
CA PRO A 176 7.38 -3.95 15.84
C PRO A 176 6.99 -2.48 16.09
N TYR A 177 5.71 -2.07 15.90
CA TYR A 177 5.36 -0.67 15.70
C TYR A 177 5.14 0.15 16.98
N LYS A 178 4.53 -0.44 18.02
CA LYS A 178 3.97 0.32 19.17
C LYS A 178 4.64 0.06 20.52
N ALA A 179 5.23 -1.12 20.69
CA ALA A 179 5.78 -1.53 21.97
C ALA A 179 6.85 -0.54 22.47
N GLY A 180 6.65 0.00 23.68
CA GLY A 180 7.56 0.95 24.32
C GLY A 180 7.47 2.40 23.85
N LEU A 181 6.52 2.75 22.95
CA LEU A 181 6.42 4.10 22.34
C LEU A 181 5.25 4.94 22.90
N GLY A 182 4.55 4.47 23.93
CA GLY A 182 3.47 5.25 24.57
C GLY A 182 3.97 6.44 25.39
N PRO A 183 3.06 7.34 25.84
CA PRO A 183 1.60 7.25 25.74
C PRO A 183 1.09 7.54 24.33
N PHE A 184 -0.02 6.90 23.97
CA PHE A 184 -0.66 7.06 22.68
C PHE A 184 -1.74 8.16 22.70
N ALA A 185 -2.25 8.55 21.52
CA ALA A 185 -3.30 9.53 21.40
C ALA A 185 -4.60 9.03 22.09
N PRO A 186 -5.30 9.86 22.86
CA PRO A 186 -6.58 9.50 23.46
C PRO A 186 -7.70 9.45 22.42
N GLU A 187 -8.87 8.93 22.82
CA GLU A 187 -10.10 8.88 22.04
C GLU A 187 -9.94 8.10 20.71
N VAL A 188 -9.14 7.04 20.72
CA VAL A 188 -8.98 6.11 19.61
C VAL A 188 -9.42 4.72 20.04
N TYR A 189 -10.45 4.21 19.39
CA TYR A 189 -11.06 2.91 19.67
C TYR A 189 -10.81 1.96 18.51
N ARG A 190 -10.67 0.67 18.78
CA ARG A 190 -10.48 -0.35 17.74
C ARG A 190 -11.47 -1.48 17.93
N VAL A 191 -12.01 -1.94 16.80
CA VAL A 191 -12.94 -3.07 16.73
C VAL A 191 -12.43 -4.11 15.73
N PRO A 192 -12.87 -5.36 15.79
CA PRO A 192 -12.50 -6.38 14.82
C PRO A 192 -12.78 -5.96 13.37
N PHE A 193 -11.92 -6.42 12.45
CA PHE A 193 -12.12 -6.34 11.01
C PHE A 193 -12.49 -7.73 10.49
N PRO A 194 -13.36 -7.85 9.49
CA PRO A 194 -13.72 -9.15 8.92
C PRO A 194 -12.51 -9.89 8.37
N ASN A 195 -12.40 -11.16 8.72
CA ASN A 195 -11.42 -12.08 8.17
C ASN A 195 -12.00 -13.50 8.23
N GLU A 196 -12.72 -13.88 7.19
CA GLU A 196 -13.43 -15.16 7.16
C GLU A 196 -12.49 -16.35 7.31
N TYR A 197 -11.28 -16.26 6.75
CA TYR A 197 -10.28 -17.30 6.96
C TYR A 197 -9.92 -17.47 8.45
N ARG A 198 -10.06 -16.42 9.27
CA ARG A 198 -9.83 -16.43 10.72
C ARG A 198 -11.12 -16.44 11.54
N ASP A 199 -12.22 -16.88 10.92
CA ASP A 199 -13.53 -17.09 11.56
C ASP A 199 -14.14 -15.78 12.14
N VAL A 200 -13.82 -14.62 11.55
CA VAL A 200 -14.45 -13.32 11.83
C VAL A 200 -15.28 -12.90 10.63
N THR A 201 -16.59 -12.99 10.73
CA THR A 201 -17.50 -12.61 9.65
C THR A 201 -17.75 -11.10 9.59
N ALA A 202 -18.35 -10.62 8.49
CA ALA A 202 -18.82 -9.24 8.36
C ALA A 202 -19.84 -8.90 9.46
N GLU A 203 -20.77 -9.83 9.76
CA GLU A 203 -21.78 -9.66 10.80
C GLU A 203 -21.14 -9.50 12.18
N ASP A 204 -20.14 -10.34 12.53
CA ASP A 204 -19.42 -10.25 13.80
C ASP A 204 -18.73 -8.90 13.97
N ALA A 205 -18.05 -8.43 12.92
CA ALA A 205 -17.34 -7.16 12.93
C ALA A 205 -18.31 -5.97 13.05
N LEU A 206 -19.43 -5.98 12.33
CA LEU A 206 -20.48 -4.95 12.44
C LEU A 206 -21.17 -4.99 13.81
N ALA A 207 -21.42 -6.18 14.37
CA ALA A 207 -21.95 -6.31 15.72
C ALA A 207 -20.98 -5.75 16.77
N ALA A 208 -19.69 -6.02 16.62
CA ALA A 208 -18.65 -5.46 17.48
C ALA A 208 -18.58 -3.92 17.37
N LEU A 209 -18.70 -3.35 16.16
CA LEU A 209 -18.73 -1.90 15.95
C LEU A 209 -19.95 -1.26 16.64
N ARG A 210 -21.17 -1.82 16.45
CA ARG A 210 -22.38 -1.35 17.14
C ARG A 210 -22.24 -1.46 18.65
N ARG A 211 -21.66 -2.57 19.14
CA ARG A 211 -21.42 -2.76 20.58
C ARG A 211 -20.44 -1.72 21.13
N ALA A 212 -19.38 -1.37 20.39
CA ALA A 212 -18.44 -0.33 20.81
C ALA A 212 -19.13 1.03 21.01
N LEU A 213 -20.08 1.38 20.11
CA LEU A 213 -20.91 2.59 20.25
C LEU A 213 -21.86 2.58 21.44
N LEU A 214 -22.17 1.40 22.00
CA LEU A 214 -23.01 1.27 23.19
C LEU A 214 -22.20 1.21 24.49
N THR A 215 -20.95 0.72 24.44
CA THR A 215 -20.22 0.33 25.66
C THR A 215 -18.85 1.00 25.84
N GLN A 216 -18.29 1.60 24.79
CA GLN A 216 -16.93 2.18 24.84
C GLN A 216 -16.91 3.67 24.52
N VAL A 217 -17.71 4.12 23.55
CA VAL A 217 -17.73 5.50 23.05
C VAL A 217 -19.13 5.86 22.59
N ALA A 218 -19.66 6.98 23.06
CA ALA A 218 -20.99 7.45 22.63
C ALA A 218 -20.94 7.89 21.15
N PRO A 219 -21.90 7.47 20.29
CA PRO A 219 -21.85 7.75 18.87
C PRO A 219 -21.79 9.25 18.54
N GLU A 220 -22.45 10.09 19.34
CA GLU A 220 -22.40 11.55 19.21
C GLU A 220 -21.03 12.16 19.54
N THR A 221 -20.07 11.40 20.03
CA THR A 221 -18.69 11.84 20.25
C THR A 221 -17.71 11.33 19.19
N VAL A 222 -18.15 10.45 18.29
CA VAL A 222 -17.30 9.87 17.23
C VAL A 222 -17.26 10.81 16.03
N ALA A 223 -16.05 11.29 15.69
CA ALA A 223 -15.80 12.11 14.51
C ALA A 223 -15.70 11.26 13.23
N ALA A 224 -14.98 10.14 13.29
CA ALA A 224 -14.69 9.33 12.12
C ALA A 224 -14.58 7.84 12.42
N VAL A 225 -14.92 7.03 11.40
CA VAL A 225 -14.48 5.65 11.25
C VAL A 225 -13.43 5.62 10.14
N VAL A 226 -12.23 5.09 10.41
CA VAL A 226 -11.11 4.98 9.47
C VAL A 226 -10.90 3.52 9.11
N MET A 227 -10.93 3.19 7.81
CA MET A 227 -10.75 1.81 7.34
C MET A 227 -9.92 1.74 6.06
N GLU A 228 -9.13 0.68 5.94
CA GLU A 228 -8.53 0.28 4.66
C GLU A 228 -9.55 -0.59 3.89
N PRO A 229 -9.85 -0.33 2.62
CA PRO A 229 -10.74 -1.21 1.81
C PRO A 229 -10.17 -2.62 1.64
N VAL A 230 -8.83 -2.73 1.61
CA VAL A 230 -8.07 -3.97 1.76
C VAL A 230 -6.96 -3.71 2.77
N GLN A 231 -6.95 -4.42 3.90
CA GLN A 231 -5.91 -4.25 4.90
C GLN A 231 -4.54 -4.67 4.36
N GLY A 232 -3.62 -3.71 4.24
CA GLY A 232 -2.29 -3.94 3.68
C GLY A 232 -1.39 -4.75 4.61
N GLU A 233 -0.96 -4.14 5.70
CA GLU A 233 -0.07 -4.78 6.70
C GLU A 233 -0.78 -5.90 7.49
N GLY A 234 -2.10 -5.90 7.53
CA GLY A 234 -2.92 -6.97 8.09
C GLY A 234 -2.82 -8.30 7.33
N GLY A 235 -2.35 -8.27 6.07
CA GLY A 235 -2.13 -9.46 5.27
C GLY A 235 -2.98 -9.54 4.00
N PHE A 236 -3.25 -8.41 3.38
CA PHE A 236 -4.05 -8.26 2.15
C PHE A 236 -5.45 -8.84 2.28
N ILE A 237 -6.16 -8.38 3.34
CA ILE A 237 -7.50 -8.84 3.68
C ILE A 237 -8.52 -7.87 3.06
N PRO A 238 -9.25 -8.25 1.99
CA PRO A 238 -10.32 -7.44 1.43
C PRO A 238 -11.50 -7.33 2.40
N ALA A 239 -12.09 -6.15 2.51
CA ALA A 239 -13.36 -5.99 3.20
C ALA A 239 -14.48 -6.71 2.41
N PRO A 240 -15.40 -7.43 3.05
CA PRO A 240 -16.63 -7.89 2.40
C PRO A 240 -17.56 -6.73 2.03
N GLN A 241 -18.35 -6.90 0.97
CA GLN A 241 -19.31 -5.89 0.47
C GLN A 241 -20.28 -5.42 1.56
N ASP A 242 -20.93 -6.37 2.23
CA ASP A 242 -21.91 -6.12 3.30
C ASP A 242 -21.31 -5.42 4.51
N PHE A 243 -20.03 -5.66 4.78
CA PHE A 243 -19.30 -4.93 5.83
C PHE A 243 -19.12 -3.46 5.47
N VAL A 244 -18.66 -3.15 4.25
CA VAL A 244 -18.44 -1.76 3.79
C VAL A 244 -19.77 -1.00 3.76
N GLU A 245 -20.82 -1.61 3.24
CA GLU A 245 -22.19 -1.06 3.25
C GLU A 245 -22.70 -0.83 4.67
N GLY A 246 -22.48 -1.79 5.58
CA GLY A 246 -22.87 -1.68 6.97
C GLY A 246 -22.12 -0.57 7.74
N VAL A 247 -20.83 -0.37 7.48
CA VAL A 247 -20.04 0.75 8.02
C VAL A 247 -20.58 2.07 7.49
N ARG A 248 -20.89 2.18 6.16
CA ARG A 248 -21.45 3.38 5.57
C ARG A 248 -22.81 3.73 6.22
N ALA A 249 -23.72 2.77 6.31
CA ALA A 249 -25.03 2.94 6.90
C ALA A 249 -24.94 3.43 8.37
N LEU A 250 -24.04 2.88 9.16
CA LEU A 250 -23.82 3.27 10.53
C LEU A 250 -23.23 4.69 10.64
N CYS A 251 -22.30 5.05 9.74
CA CYS A 251 -21.77 6.41 9.66
C CYS A 251 -22.87 7.41 9.32
N ASP A 252 -23.76 7.09 8.37
CA ASP A 252 -24.89 7.94 7.99
C ASP A 252 -25.89 8.10 9.13
N GLU A 253 -26.24 7.02 9.84
CA GLU A 253 -27.15 7.03 10.99
C GLU A 253 -26.73 7.99 12.08
N HIS A 254 -25.43 8.05 12.36
CA HIS A 254 -24.87 8.82 13.48
C HIS A 254 -24.16 10.10 13.08
N GLY A 255 -24.11 10.44 11.78
CA GLY A 255 -23.37 11.60 11.27
C GLY A 255 -21.87 11.51 11.55
N ILE A 256 -21.31 10.32 11.39
CA ILE A 256 -19.89 10.01 11.54
C ILE A 256 -19.22 10.08 10.15
N VAL A 257 -18.03 10.66 10.06
CA VAL A 257 -17.27 10.74 8.80
C VAL A 257 -16.65 9.39 8.49
N MET A 258 -16.96 8.80 7.32
CA MET A 258 -16.30 7.59 6.83
C MET A 258 -15.03 7.97 6.07
N VAL A 259 -13.89 7.50 6.56
CA VAL A 259 -12.56 7.72 5.94
C VAL A 259 -12.07 6.42 5.34
N ALA A 260 -11.91 6.39 4.01
CA ALA A 260 -11.25 5.28 3.31
C ALA A 260 -9.75 5.56 3.22
N ASP A 261 -8.94 4.71 3.83
CA ASP A 261 -7.48 4.76 3.70
C ASP A 261 -7.05 3.99 2.44
N GLU A 262 -6.93 4.73 1.34
CA GLU A 262 -6.48 4.22 0.02
C GLU A 262 -4.96 4.39 -0.20
N VAL A 263 -4.21 4.63 0.86
CA VAL A 263 -2.75 4.83 0.78
C VAL A 263 -2.06 3.65 0.11
N GLN A 264 -2.51 2.42 0.33
CA GLN A 264 -1.93 1.23 -0.30
C GLN A 264 -2.78 0.64 -1.43
N THR A 265 -4.08 0.81 -1.37
CA THR A 265 -5.06 0.21 -2.28
C THR A 265 -5.29 1.04 -3.54
N GLY A 266 -5.08 2.34 -3.48
CA GLY A 266 -5.28 3.26 -4.59
C GLY A 266 -4.28 3.07 -5.74
N PHE A 267 -4.52 3.81 -6.81
CA PHE A 267 -3.70 3.80 -8.04
C PHE A 267 -3.60 2.40 -8.65
N SER A 268 -4.77 1.85 -8.95
CA SER A 268 -5.01 0.59 -9.66
C SER A 268 -4.45 -0.67 -9.00
N ARG A 269 -3.89 -0.58 -7.79
CA ARG A 269 -3.31 -1.73 -7.11
C ARG A 269 -4.31 -2.91 -6.97
N THR A 270 -5.58 -2.61 -6.79
CA THR A 270 -6.66 -3.62 -6.65
C THR A 270 -7.41 -3.92 -7.95
N GLY A 271 -6.97 -3.39 -9.10
CA GLY A 271 -7.65 -3.55 -10.40
C GLY A 271 -8.79 -2.53 -10.65
N ARG A 272 -8.88 -1.50 -9.81
CA ARG A 272 -9.68 -0.28 -9.99
C ARG A 272 -8.79 0.90 -9.62
N MET A 273 -9.08 2.12 -10.12
CA MET A 273 -8.28 3.29 -9.75
C MET A 273 -8.24 3.47 -8.23
N PHE A 274 -9.38 3.36 -7.57
CA PHE A 274 -9.52 3.31 -6.11
C PHE A 274 -10.31 2.08 -5.68
N ALA A 275 -9.92 1.46 -4.56
CA ALA A 275 -10.54 0.21 -4.13
C ALA A 275 -12.00 0.38 -3.69
N MET A 276 -12.41 1.57 -3.24
CA MET A 276 -13.81 1.86 -2.90
C MET A 276 -14.76 1.69 -4.10
N GLU A 277 -14.27 1.76 -5.33
CA GLU A 277 -15.05 1.49 -6.54
C GLU A 277 -15.55 0.03 -6.63
N HIS A 278 -14.87 -0.93 -5.98
CA HIS A 278 -15.32 -2.32 -5.94
C HIS A 278 -16.65 -2.47 -5.20
N PHE A 279 -16.90 -1.59 -4.23
CA PHE A 279 -18.07 -1.66 -3.35
C PHE A 279 -19.21 -0.74 -3.80
N GLY A 280 -18.96 0.21 -4.71
CA GLY A 280 -19.97 1.23 -5.07
C GLY A 280 -20.41 2.09 -3.89
N VAL A 281 -19.58 2.18 -2.86
CA VAL A 281 -19.82 2.97 -1.64
C VAL A 281 -18.93 4.21 -1.68
N GLU A 282 -19.54 5.40 -1.58
CA GLU A 282 -18.84 6.67 -1.54
C GLU A 282 -18.37 6.98 -0.11
N PRO A 283 -17.04 7.13 0.14
CA PRO A 283 -16.54 7.62 1.43
C PRO A 283 -16.76 9.13 1.57
N ASP A 284 -16.65 9.65 2.78
CA ASP A 284 -16.68 11.10 3.00
C ASP A 284 -15.32 11.75 2.78
N LEU A 285 -14.27 11.04 3.19
CA LEU A 285 -12.86 11.38 2.96
C LEU A 285 -12.10 10.15 2.47
N MET A 286 -11.06 10.37 1.66
CA MET A 286 -10.15 9.35 1.18
C MET A 286 -8.71 9.82 1.34
N THR A 287 -7.82 8.98 1.88
CA THR A 287 -6.39 9.27 1.96
C THR A 287 -5.64 8.57 0.84
N VAL A 288 -4.70 9.25 0.21
CA VAL A 288 -3.88 8.75 -0.90
C VAL A 288 -2.40 9.02 -0.64
N ALA A 289 -1.52 8.10 -1.07
CA ALA A 289 -0.07 8.25 -1.01
C ALA A 289 0.61 7.19 -1.90
N LYS A 290 1.82 6.73 -1.53
CA LYS A 290 2.56 5.64 -2.17
C LYS A 290 2.65 5.78 -3.69
N SER A 291 1.81 5.06 -4.45
CA SER A 291 1.86 5.04 -5.92
C SER A 291 1.50 6.37 -6.58
N ILE A 292 1.02 7.36 -5.84
CA ILE A 292 0.63 8.67 -6.39
C ILE A 292 1.76 9.38 -7.13
N ALA A 293 3.02 9.24 -6.69
CA ALA A 293 4.15 10.00 -7.22
C ALA A 293 5.40 9.14 -7.48
N ALA A 294 5.24 7.86 -7.85
CA ALA A 294 6.31 6.95 -8.27
C ALA A 294 7.50 6.89 -7.28
N GLY A 295 7.23 6.93 -5.96
CA GLY A 295 8.25 6.87 -4.92
C GLY A 295 8.70 8.23 -4.37
N LEU A 296 8.30 9.34 -4.94
CA LEU A 296 8.53 10.67 -4.35
C LEU A 296 7.56 10.90 -3.17
N PRO A 297 7.99 11.66 -2.13
CA PRO A 297 7.13 11.99 -1.00
C PRO A 297 5.95 12.86 -1.42
N LEU A 298 4.77 12.25 -1.50
CA LEU A 298 3.49 12.92 -1.73
C LEU A 298 2.37 12.09 -1.14
N SER A 299 1.44 12.76 -0.47
CA SER A 299 0.19 12.18 -0.02
C SER A 299 -0.92 13.22 -0.09
N GLY A 300 -2.17 12.81 0.05
CA GLY A 300 -3.29 13.72 0.01
C GLY A 300 -4.51 13.20 0.76
N VAL A 301 -5.39 14.15 1.08
CA VAL A 301 -6.76 13.90 1.48
C VAL A 301 -7.65 14.44 0.38
N LEU A 302 -8.50 13.59 -0.16
CA LEU A 302 -9.59 13.95 -1.08
C LEU A 302 -10.89 13.78 -0.31
N GLY A 303 -11.85 14.69 -0.48
CA GLY A 303 -13.08 14.57 0.27
C GLY A 303 -14.16 15.57 -0.08
N LYS A 304 -15.34 15.34 0.49
CA LYS A 304 -16.50 16.21 0.33
C LYS A 304 -16.15 17.64 0.74
N ALA A 305 -16.45 18.61 -0.12
CA ALA A 305 -16.02 20.01 0.06
C ALA A 305 -16.42 20.58 1.42
N ALA A 306 -17.63 20.26 1.92
CA ALA A 306 -18.11 20.74 3.22
C ALA A 306 -17.22 20.26 4.39
N ILE A 307 -16.63 19.06 4.30
CA ILE A 307 -15.72 18.52 5.32
C ILE A 307 -14.34 19.13 5.16
N MET A 308 -13.86 19.24 3.91
CA MET A 308 -12.54 19.80 3.60
C MET A 308 -12.42 21.29 3.95
N ASP A 309 -13.51 22.04 3.93
CA ASP A 309 -13.56 23.47 4.26
C ASP A 309 -13.85 23.74 5.76
N ALA A 310 -14.10 22.70 6.56
CA ALA A 310 -14.48 22.89 7.97
C ALA A 310 -13.35 23.40 8.89
N PRO A 311 -12.07 23.06 8.72
CA PRO A 311 -11.00 23.66 9.50
C PRO A 311 -10.87 25.16 9.23
N GLY A 312 -10.53 25.93 10.27
CA GLY A 312 -10.23 27.36 10.11
C GLY A 312 -8.97 27.64 9.28
N ASP A 313 -8.79 28.89 8.90
CA ASP A 313 -7.63 29.33 8.13
C ASP A 313 -6.32 28.90 8.77
N SER A 314 -5.40 28.38 7.96
CA SER A 314 -4.07 27.92 8.37
C SER A 314 -4.07 26.74 9.36
N ALA A 315 -5.21 26.09 9.61
CA ALA A 315 -5.28 24.91 10.49
C ALA A 315 -4.63 23.66 9.88
N VAL A 316 -4.52 23.62 8.56
CA VAL A 316 -3.95 22.50 7.78
C VAL A 316 -2.84 23.04 6.90
N GLY A 317 -1.72 22.34 6.84
CA GLY A 317 -0.57 22.75 6.06
C GLY A 317 0.75 22.21 6.61
N GLY A 318 1.84 22.79 6.17
CA GLY A 318 3.22 22.46 6.56
C GLY A 318 4.20 22.97 5.50
N THR A 319 5.40 23.35 5.90
CA THR A 319 6.38 24.02 5.03
C THR A 319 6.64 23.31 3.69
N TYR A 320 6.64 21.97 3.67
CA TYR A 320 6.98 21.17 2.49
C TYR A 320 5.79 20.45 1.84
N VAL A 321 4.58 20.67 2.33
CA VAL A 321 3.40 19.93 1.84
C VAL A 321 3.09 20.31 0.40
N GLY A 322 2.67 19.29 -0.38
CA GLY A 322 2.33 19.50 -1.78
C GLY A 322 3.52 19.96 -2.62
N ASN A 323 4.71 19.38 -2.43
CA ASN A 323 5.90 19.74 -3.17
C ASN A 323 5.68 19.69 -4.69
N PRO A 324 5.96 20.76 -5.47
CA PRO A 324 5.64 20.84 -6.90
C PRO A 324 6.37 19.80 -7.77
N VAL A 325 7.58 19.37 -7.36
CA VAL A 325 8.32 18.32 -8.08
C VAL A 325 7.62 16.97 -7.92
N ALA A 326 7.16 16.66 -6.73
CA ALA A 326 6.40 15.43 -6.49
C ALA A 326 5.00 15.49 -7.15
N GLN A 327 4.40 16.67 -7.25
CA GLN A 327 3.12 16.85 -7.95
C GLN A 327 3.26 16.74 -9.47
N ALA A 328 4.35 17.23 -10.05
CA ALA A 328 4.65 17.02 -11.47
C ALA A 328 4.86 15.52 -11.77
N ALA A 329 5.56 14.81 -10.89
CA ALA A 329 5.64 13.35 -10.97
C ALA A 329 4.26 12.68 -10.90
N ALA A 330 3.38 13.15 -10.01
CA ALA A 330 2.03 12.58 -9.86
C ALA A 330 1.18 12.79 -11.12
N LEU A 331 1.23 13.94 -11.77
CA LEU A 331 0.57 14.19 -13.05
C LEU A 331 1.07 13.21 -14.12
N ALA A 332 2.40 13.04 -14.23
CA ALA A 332 2.98 12.07 -15.18
C ALA A 332 2.57 10.63 -14.85
N VAL A 333 2.45 10.28 -13.54
CA VAL A 333 1.91 8.97 -13.12
C VAL A 333 0.49 8.77 -13.61
N LEU A 334 -0.39 9.75 -13.46
CA LEU A 334 -1.79 9.66 -13.96
C LEU A 334 -1.84 9.51 -15.48
N ASP A 335 -0.95 10.18 -16.23
CA ASP A 335 -0.85 10.04 -17.68
C ASP A 335 -0.41 8.62 -18.07
N VAL A 336 0.62 8.06 -17.40
CA VAL A 336 1.08 6.68 -17.63
C VAL A 336 -0.05 5.67 -17.34
N PHE A 337 -0.83 5.85 -16.25
CA PHE A 337 -1.97 4.98 -15.97
C PHE A 337 -2.98 4.93 -17.11
N ALA A 338 -3.29 6.09 -17.69
CA ALA A 338 -4.25 6.19 -18.78
C ALA A 338 -3.68 5.66 -20.11
N GLU A 339 -2.44 6.02 -20.43
CA GLU A 339 -1.81 5.69 -21.73
C GLU A 339 -1.40 4.21 -21.83
N GLU A 340 -0.96 3.60 -20.71
CA GLU A 340 -0.50 2.20 -20.68
C GLU A 340 -1.59 1.22 -20.19
N GLY A 341 -2.81 1.69 -19.89
CA GLY A 341 -3.93 0.84 -19.46
C GLY A 341 -3.64 0.07 -18.16
N LEU A 342 -3.05 0.74 -17.16
CA LEU A 342 -2.56 0.05 -15.98
C LEU A 342 -3.67 -0.46 -15.05
N VAL A 343 -4.93 -0.03 -15.22
CA VAL A 343 -6.10 -0.61 -14.51
C VAL A 343 -6.33 -2.04 -14.99
N GLU A 344 -6.45 -2.22 -16.30
CA GLU A 344 -6.63 -3.52 -16.94
C GLU A 344 -5.40 -4.41 -16.75
N ARG A 345 -4.21 -3.81 -16.79
CA ARG A 345 -2.96 -4.52 -16.51
C ARG A 345 -2.93 -5.09 -15.08
N ALA A 346 -3.38 -4.35 -14.09
CA ALA A 346 -3.47 -4.82 -12.70
C ALA A 346 -4.45 -5.99 -12.54
N GLN A 347 -5.54 -6.00 -13.29
CA GLN A 347 -6.48 -7.13 -13.32
C GLN A 347 -5.82 -8.37 -13.89
N HIS A 348 -5.18 -8.26 -15.05
CA HIS A 348 -4.46 -9.36 -15.71
C HIS A 348 -3.34 -9.94 -14.83
N ILE A 349 -2.51 -9.09 -14.21
CA ILE A 349 -1.50 -9.49 -13.24
C ILE A 349 -2.14 -10.28 -12.09
N GLY A 350 -3.25 -9.77 -11.56
CA GLY A 350 -3.99 -10.40 -10.47
C GLY A 350 -4.51 -11.79 -10.82
N GLU A 351 -5.10 -11.95 -12.01
CA GLU A 351 -5.60 -13.23 -12.51
C GLU A 351 -4.47 -14.25 -12.67
N THR A 352 -3.34 -13.84 -13.28
CA THR A 352 -2.16 -14.68 -13.49
C THR A 352 -1.59 -15.17 -12.16
N ILE A 353 -1.37 -14.25 -11.20
CA ILE A 353 -0.83 -14.58 -9.89
C ILE A 353 -1.78 -15.50 -9.12
N ARG A 354 -3.08 -15.19 -9.10
CA ARG A 354 -4.09 -15.98 -8.40
C ARG A 354 -4.14 -17.41 -8.94
N GLY A 355 -4.08 -17.59 -10.25
CA GLY A 355 -4.03 -18.91 -10.88
C GLY A 355 -2.85 -19.75 -10.36
N ARG A 356 -1.64 -19.17 -10.30
CA ARG A 356 -0.46 -19.86 -9.74
C ARG A 356 -0.61 -20.16 -8.24
N MET A 357 -1.02 -19.16 -7.46
CA MET A 357 -1.16 -19.29 -6.00
C MET A 357 -2.22 -20.33 -5.61
N SER A 358 -3.30 -20.46 -6.38
CA SER A 358 -4.31 -21.52 -6.18
C SER A 358 -3.70 -22.92 -6.36
N GLY A 359 -2.86 -23.10 -7.39
CA GLY A 359 -2.11 -24.35 -7.57
C GLY A 359 -1.15 -24.64 -6.41
N TRP A 360 -0.51 -23.61 -5.84
CA TRP A 360 0.34 -23.79 -4.65
C TRP A 360 -0.48 -24.18 -3.42
N GLN A 361 -1.70 -23.63 -3.26
CA GLN A 361 -2.59 -24.01 -2.18
C GLN A 361 -3.01 -25.49 -2.28
N GLU A 362 -3.20 -26.02 -3.48
CA GLU A 362 -3.46 -27.45 -3.68
C GLU A 362 -2.24 -28.31 -3.37
N ARG A 363 -1.04 -27.88 -3.79
CA ARG A 363 0.20 -28.65 -3.72
C ARG A 363 0.84 -28.63 -2.33
N TYR A 364 0.83 -27.48 -1.63
CA TYR A 364 1.54 -27.33 -0.36
C TYR A 364 0.56 -27.20 0.82
N PRO A 365 0.51 -28.19 1.73
CA PRO A 365 -0.35 -28.15 2.92
C PRO A 365 -0.13 -26.92 3.82
N ALA A 366 1.08 -26.36 3.81
CA ALA A 366 1.43 -25.15 4.57
C ALA A 366 0.87 -23.85 3.97
N VAL A 367 0.40 -23.85 2.71
CA VAL A 367 -0.32 -22.73 2.13
C VAL A 367 -1.78 -22.78 2.60
N GLY A 368 -2.10 -21.98 3.61
CA GLY A 368 -3.41 -21.98 4.26
C GLY A 368 -4.46 -21.19 3.47
N ASP A 369 -4.09 -19.99 3.00
CA ASP A 369 -5.01 -19.10 2.31
C ASP A 369 -4.31 -18.30 1.21
N VAL A 370 -5.07 -17.97 0.16
CA VAL A 370 -4.68 -17.09 -0.96
C VAL A 370 -5.75 -16.05 -1.15
N ARG A 371 -5.42 -14.77 -0.94
CA ARG A 371 -6.41 -13.69 -0.94
C ARG A 371 -5.89 -12.39 -1.51
N GLY A 372 -6.81 -11.44 -1.73
CA GLY A 372 -6.54 -10.08 -2.20
C GLY A 372 -7.42 -9.69 -3.38
N LEU A 373 -7.18 -8.52 -3.99
CA LEU A 373 -7.87 -7.99 -5.17
C LEU A 373 -6.86 -7.49 -6.20
N GLY A 374 -7.13 -7.71 -7.49
CA GLY A 374 -6.24 -7.29 -8.57
C GLY A 374 -4.80 -7.76 -8.35
N ALA A 375 -3.83 -6.85 -8.52
CA ALA A 375 -2.41 -7.11 -8.28
C ALA A 375 -1.99 -7.03 -6.79
N MET A 376 -2.94 -6.93 -5.86
CA MET A 376 -2.71 -6.92 -4.42
C MET A 376 -3.05 -8.28 -3.82
N LEU A 377 -2.14 -9.26 -3.94
CA LEU A 377 -2.36 -10.66 -3.54
C LEU A 377 -1.34 -11.13 -2.51
N ALA A 378 -1.77 -12.00 -1.61
CA ALA A 378 -0.93 -12.60 -0.59
C ALA A 378 -1.20 -14.10 -0.43
N VAL A 379 -0.13 -14.81 -0.04
CA VAL A 379 -0.18 -16.19 0.45
C VAL A 379 -0.01 -16.17 1.96
N GLU A 380 -0.89 -16.82 2.69
CA GLU A 380 -0.78 -17.02 4.14
C GLU A 380 -0.32 -18.44 4.45
N TYR A 381 0.72 -18.56 5.29
CA TYR A 381 1.28 -19.85 5.69
C TYR A 381 0.79 -20.26 7.08
N VAL A 382 0.49 -21.55 7.22
CA VAL A 382 0.06 -22.19 8.46
C VAL A 382 0.84 -23.47 8.71
N GLU A 383 0.97 -23.86 9.98
CA GLU A 383 1.54 -25.15 10.36
C GLU A 383 0.59 -26.29 9.98
N ASP A 384 -0.72 -26.05 10.12
CA ASP A 384 -1.77 -27.00 9.85
C ASP A 384 -3.08 -26.27 9.46
N ARG A 385 -3.74 -26.71 8.40
CA ARG A 385 -4.95 -26.06 7.85
C ARG A 385 -6.18 -26.19 8.75
N ALA A 386 -6.30 -27.27 9.53
CA ALA A 386 -7.45 -27.47 10.40
C ALA A 386 -7.41 -26.53 11.60
N THR A 387 -6.23 -26.32 12.17
CA THR A 387 -6.03 -25.41 13.30
C THR A 387 -5.76 -23.98 12.87
N LYS A 388 -5.41 -23.76 11.58
CA LYS A 388 -4.98 -22.47 11.02
C LYS A 388 -3.84 -21.80 11.81
N ARG A 389 -3.00 -22.59 12.54
CA ARG A 389 -1.91 -22.04 13.34
C ARG A 389 -0.90 -21.33 12.43
N PRO A 390 -0.60 -20.02 12.68
CA PRO A 390 0.32 -19.25 11.84
C PRO A 390 1.74 -19.81 11.82
N ALA A 391 2.40 -19.79 10.64
CA ALA A 391 3.78 -20.24 10.45
C ALA A 391 4.67 -19.08 9.94
N PRO A 392 5.06 -18.11 10.78
CA PRO A 392 5.84 -16.94 10.35
C PRO A 392 7.25 -17.29 9.87
N GLU A 393 7.84 -18.37 10.35
CA GLU A 393 9.13 -18.86 9.92
C GLU A 393 9.12 -19.34 8.46
N ILE A 394 8.00 -19.91 7.98
CA ILE A 394 7.86 -20.29 6.57
C ILE A 394 7.91 -19.04 5.69
N ALA A 395 7.12 -18.00 6.01
CA ALA A 395 7.14 -16.75 5.25
C ALA A 395 8.54 -16.10 5.22
N SER A 396 9.29 -16.20 6.31
CA SER A 396 10.65 -15.68 6.40
C SER A 396 11.61 -16.48 5.51
N ARG A 397 11.59 -17.82 5.62
CA ARG A 397 12.46 -18.71 4.83
C ARG A 397 12.16 -18.64 3.33
N VAL A 398 10.88 -18.50 2.95
CA VAL A 398 10.49 -18.32 1.54
C VAL A 398 11.02 -16.99 1.01
N ALA A 399 10.86 -15.88 1.73
CA ALA A 399 11.39 -14.58 1.31
C ALA A 399 12.92 -14.57 1.17
N GLU A 400 13.65 -15.23 2.09
CA GLU A 400 15.10 -15.38 2.00
C GLU A 400 15.52 -16.25 0.81
N ALA A 401 14.83 -17.38 0.57
CA ALA A 401 15.09 -18.25 -0.54
C ALA A 401 14.82 -17.57 -1.89
N ALA A 402 13.77 -16.77 -1.97
CA ALA A 402 13.41 -15.96 -3.14
C ALA A 402 14.47 -14.89 -3.41
N ALA A 403 14.90 -14.15 -2.40
CA ALA A 403 15.93 -13.11 -2.54
C ALA A 403 17.26 -13.69 -3.08
N LYS A 404 17.69 -14.86 -2.60
CA LYS A 404 18.87 -15.56 -3.11
C LYS A 404 18.75 -16.01 -4.57
N ARG A 405 17.52 -16.09 -5.10
CA ARG A 405 17.21 -16.46 -6.48
C ARG A 405 16.82 -15.26 -7.36
N GLY A 406 16.87 -14.03 -6.82
CA GLY A 406 16.62 -12.80 -7.56
C GLY A 406 15.18 -12.29 -7.51
N LEU A 407 14.35 -12.73 -6.54
CA LEU A 407 13.01 -12.20 -6.33
C LEU A 407 12.90 -11.53 -4.98
N LEU A 408 12.53 -10.24 -4.96
CA LEU A 408 12.35 -9.47 -3.73
C LEU A 408 10.90 -9.60 -3.23
N LEU A 409 10.68 -10.34 -2.14
CA LEU A 409 9.38 -10.54 -1.50
C LEU A 409 9.31 -9.88 -0.13
N LEU A 410 8.14 -9.36 0.24
CA LEU A 410 7.86 -8.82 1.56
C LEU A 410 6.91 -9.71 2.36
N LYS A 411 7.08 -9.66 3.68
CA LYS A 411 6.15 -10.28 4.64
C LYS A 411 5.05 -9.31 5.04
N ALA A 412 3.90 -9.85 5.42
CA ALA A 412 2.77 -9.15 5.99
C ALA A 412 2.02 -10.04 6.98
N GLY A 413 0.87 -9.55 7.45
CA GLY A 413 -0.01 -10.25 8.38
C GLY A 413 0.29 -9.91 9.84
N ILE A 414 -0.74 -9.97 10.66
CA ILE A 414 -0.63 -9.75 12.11
C ILE A 414 0.39 -10.72 12.73
N HIS A 415 0.42 -11.95 12.22
CA HIS A 415 1.35 -12.99 12.66
C HIS A 415 2.64 -13.02 11.83
N SER A 416 2.86 -12.10 10.88
CA SER A 416 4.03 -12.07 9.98
C SER A 416 4.19 -13.37 9.15
N ASN A 417 3.11 -14.06 8.86
CA ASN A 417 3.05 -15.36 8.20
C ASN A 417 2.51 -15.29 6.76
N CYS A 418 2.50 -14.11 6.16
CA CYS A 418 2.13 -13.92 4.76
C CYS A 418 3.33 -13.45 3.93
N ASN A 419 3.44 -13.91 2.68
CA ASN A 419 4.20 -13.22 1.64
C ASN A 419 3.23 -12.53 0.69
N ARG A 420 3.58 -11.34 0.21
CA ARG A 420 2.69 -10.46 -0.56
C ARG A 420 3.33 -9.91 -1.82
N VAL A 421 2.49 -9.62 -2.81
CA VAL A 421 2.88 -9.03 -4.09
C VAL A 421 2.59 -7.54 -4.09
N LEU A 422 3.62 -6.75 -4.36
CA LEU A 422 3.53 -5.30 -4.59
C LEU A 422 4.35 -4.91 -5.83
N CYS A 423 4.42 -5.80 -6.83
CA CYS A 423 5.18 -5.55 -8.06
C CYS A 423 4.72 -4.27 -8.75
N PRO A 424 5.59 -3.59 -9.51
CA PRO A 424 5.18 -2.59 -10.47
C PRO A 424 4.14 -3.14 -11.45
N LEU A 425 3.14 -2.33 -11.82
CA LEU A 425 2.10 -2.76 -12.77
C LEU A 425 2.60 -2.78 -14.22
N VAL A 426 3.73 -2.15 -14.47
CA VAL A 426 4.42 -2.19 -15.78
C VAL A 426 5.25 -3.47 -15.99
N ILE A 427 5.24 -4.40 -15.03
CA ILE A 427 5.91 -5.69 -15.15
C ILE A 427 5.43 -6.42 -16.42
N THR A 428 6.34 -6.97 -17.22
CA THR A 428 6.00 -7.76 -18.40
C THR A 428 5.51 -9.16 -18.01
N ASP A 429 4.80 -9.84 -18.91
CA ASP A 429 4.34 -11.21 -18.66
C ASP A 429 5.51 -12.18 -18.47
N ALA A 430 6.61 -11.97 -19.18
CA ALA A 430 7.82 -12.78 -19.05
C ALA A 430 8.49 -12.61 -17.66
N GLU A 431 8.62 -11.37 -17.21
CA GLU A 431 9.13 -11.08 -15.85
C GLU A 431 8.21 -11.63 -14.76
N LEU A 432 6.89 -11.51 -14.96
CA LEU A 432 5.89 -12.03 -14.04
C LEU A 432 5.98 -13.56 -13.93
N ASP A 433 6.06 -14.26 -15.06
CA ASP A 433 6.18 -15.73 -15.09
C ASP A 433 7.52 -16.18 -14.46
N GLU A 434 8.64 -15.50 -14.77
CA GLU A 434 9.93 -15.77 -14.16
C GLU A 434 9.88 -15.58 -12.63
N ALA A 435 9.30 -14.49 -12.15
CA ALA A 435 9.15 -14.20 -10.72
C ALA A 435 8.31 -15.27 -10.00
N LEU A 436 7.19 -15.68 -10.59
CA LEU A 436 6.32 -16.72 -10.04
C LEU A 436 7.00 -18.09 -10.03
N GLY A 437 7.82 -18.40 -11.05
CA GLY A 437 8.65 -19.60 -11.10
C GLY A 437 9.67 -19.61 -9.97
N VAL A 438 10.37 -18.49 -9.73
CA VAL A 438 11.33 -18.35 -8.63
C VAL A 438 10.65 -18.47 -7.26
N TRP A 439 9.44 -17.96 -7.13
CA TRP A 439 8.68 -18.11 -5.87
C TRP A 439 8.32 -19.59 -5.63
N GLU A 440 7.85 -20.30 -6.68
CA GLU A 440 7.52 -21.72 -6.59
C GLU A 440 8.76 -22.57 -6.24
N GLU A 441 9.92 -22.33 -6.88
CA GLU A 441 11.19 -22.97 -6.52
C GLU A 441 11.58 -22.70 -5.06
N SER A 442 11.24 -21.51 -4.55
CA SER A 442 11.52 -21.14 -3.16
C SER A 442 10.57 -21.85 -2.19
N LEU A 443 9.31 -22.08 -2.58
CA LEU A 443 8.36 -22.92 -1.84
C LEU A 443 8.84 -24.36 -1.80
N ASP A 444 9.27 -24.95 -2.92
CA ASP A 444 9.85 -26.30 -2.98
C ASP A 444 11.05 -26.43 -2.03
N ALA A 445 11.95 -25.47 -2.05
CA ALA A 445 13.16 -25.51 -1.21
C ALA A 445 12.89 -25.38 0.30
N VAL A 446 11.74 -24.80 0.68
CA VAL A 446 11.39 -24.57 2.09
C VAL A 446 10.43 -25.61 2.64
N LEU A 447 9.55 -26.17 1.80
CA LEU A 447 8.43 -27.02 2.19
C LEU A 447 8.60 -28.48 1.77
N ALA A 448 9.69 -28.83 1.02
CA ALA A 448 10.02 -30.19 0.61
C ALA A 448 10.43 -31.11 1.78
#